data_34d3da3e915a664f797ef4ce1b67054f
#
_entry.id   34d3da3e915a664f797ef4ce1b67054f
#
_cell.length_a   1.000
_cell.length_b   1.000
_cell.length_c   1.000
_cell.angle_alpha   90.00
_cell.angle_beta   90.00
_cell.angle_gamma   90.00
#
_symmetry.space_group_name_H-M   'P 1'
#
loop_
_entity.id
_entity.type
_entity.pdbx_description
1 polymer ?
#
loop_
_entity_poly.entity_id
_entity_poly.type
_entity_poly.pdbx_seq_one_letter_code
_entity_poly.pdbx_strand_id
1 'polypeptide(L)'
;MSVAAVRTPSEFEERLGRYLYERSEEGRAVRVGEKETSEQAAIVERYRDLFTTGQLEVLREAEAGAAADERELLYRLRKTCEAGIVAAELAAREDELENRILATRVAWRGEELPLRTAQAKLAVLPDYADRDELGALHNRASAAFNPDRLELLAAGEALEAELSGVADPVERNAEEKGISLLELERALDAASRASTAAYDRLRERWFERLLGPERDEVPTSNHTSWLRRLSPLEATYTRERAVPVCVETLRLLGFDIEREQGIRLDLDDRPQKSPRACVIASDPPHVVHLITRAQGGLHDYQAFLHEAGHALHYAGVDAGLPMTFRKLSRDHALTEIYSYILEAISREPGWHAQHFGLSDEEAQTNAEATTFLEALLFRRYTAKLQYELGFWSRFARDGGTPEGYSERLTAATGIHYPESNYLADMDAGFYSADYLRAWIRSAQLRAHLIAEVGEDWWRRPETGELLRGLFREGTRPSSEDIAARIGFDPLDTAPLLHELGA
;
A
#
# COMPACT_ATOMS: atom_id res chain seq x y z
N MET A 1 -36.51 -3.45 21.13
CA MET A 1 -35.43 -3.58 20.14
C MET A 1 -35.66 -4.86 19.38
N SER A 2 -35.95 -4.81 18.07
CA SER A 2 -36.05 -6.01 17.24
C SER A 2 -34.65 -6.61 17.16
N VAL A 3 -34.46 -7.87 17.53
CA VAL A 3 -33.22 -8.61 17.30
C VAL A 3 -33.02 -8.60 15.80
N ALA A 4 -31.89 -8.03 15.34
CA ALA A 4 -31.55 -8.06 13.92
C ALA A 4 -31.53 -9.53 13.47
N ALA A 5 -32.22 -9.84 12.38
CA ALA A 5 -32.26 -11.22 11.87
C ALA A 5 -30.88 -11.60 11.41
N VAL A 6 -30.27 -12.63 12.02
CA VAL A 6 -29.01 -13.21 11.57
C VAL A 6 -29.20 -13.93 10.23
N ARG A 7 -28.16 -13.92 9.40
CA ARG A 7 -28.17 -14.46 8.04
C ARG A 7 -27.32 -15.71 7.97
N THR A 8 -27.64 -16.58 7.06
CA THR A 8 -26.73 -17.64 6.63
C THR A 8 -25.46 -17.03 6.03
N PRO A 9 -24.32 -17.74 6.00
CA PRO A 9 -23.09 -17.22 5.38
C PRO A 9 -23.28 -16.75 3.94
N SER A 10 -24.06 -17.44 3.13
CA SER A 10 -24.34 -17.05 1.74
C SER A 10 -25.15 -15.75 1.64
N GLU A 11 -26.19 -15.60 2.46
CA GLU A 11 -26.98 -14.34 2.53
C GLU A 11 -26.15 -13.17 3.07
N PHE A 12 -25.24 -13.46 4.01
CA PHE A 12 -24.28 -12.47 4.51
C PHE A 12 -23.34 -12.03 3.40
N GLU A 13 -22.73 -12.97 2.67
CA GLU A 13 -21.80 -12.68 1.54
C GLU A 13 -22.49 -11.83 0.47
N GLU A 14 -23.72 -12.18 0.06
CA GLU A 14 -24.47 -11.41 -0.92
C GLU A 14 -24.74 -9.97 -0.47
N ARG A 15 -25.18 -9.79 0.78
CA ARG A 15 -25.48 -8.47 1.32
C ARG A 15 -24.20 -7.66 1.57
N LEU A 16 -23.12 -8.31 2.02
CA LEU A 16 -21.81 -7.72 2.16
C LEU A 16 -21.28 -7.21 0.80
N GLY A 17 -21.45 -7.97 -0.26
CA GLY A 17 -21.07 -7.55 -1.62
C GLY A 17 -21.76 -6.24 -2.03
N ARG A 18 -23.07 -6.10 -1.75
CA ARG A 18 -23.82 -4.85 -2.01
C ARG A 18 -23.28 -3.68 -1.17
N TYR A 19 -23.02 -3.91 0.11
CA TYR A 19 -22.44 -2.92 1.02
C TYR A 19 -21.09 -2.43 0.52
N LEU A 20 -20.19 -3.35 0.17
CA LEU A 20 -18.85 -3.02 -0.33
C LEU A 20 -18.91 -2.29 -1.67
N TYR A 21 -19.85 -2.65 -2.55
CA TYR A 21 -20.07 -1.95 -3.81
C TYR A 21 -20.50 -0.49 -3.58
N GLU A 22 -21.55 -0.26 -2.79
CA GLU A 22 -22.07 1.08 -2.50
C GLU A 22 -21.00 1.96 -1.83
N ARG A 23 -20.24 1.41 -0.87
CA ARG A 23 -19.13 2.11 -0.23
C ARG A 23 -18.01 2.48 -1.20
N SER A 24 -17.64 1.56 -2.09
CA SER A 24 -16.61 1.76 -3.09
C SER A 24 -17.01 2.86 -4.07
N GLU A 25 -18.24 2.83 -4.59
CA GLU A 25 -18.72 3.86 -5.54
C GLU A 25 -18.87 5.24 -4.88
N GLU A 26 -19.32 5.30 -3.63
CA GLU A 26 -19.37 6.55 -2.88
C GLU A 26 -17.98 7.14 -2.64
N GLY A 27 -17.03 6.30 -2.18
CA GLY A 27 -15.65 6.70 -1.99
C GLY A 27 -14.99 7.15 -3.30
N ARG A 28 -15.29 6.47 -4.42
CA ARG A 28 -14.85 6.88 -5.74
C ARG A 28 -15.35 8.28 -6.10
N ALA A 29 -16.66 8.50 -5.98
CA ALA A 29 -17.29 9.76 -6.40
C ALA A 29 -16.70 10.98 -5.65
N VAL A 30 -16.44 10.83 -4.33
CA VAL A 30 -15.77 11.87 -3.53
C VAL A 30 -14.30 12.02 -3.97
N ARG A 31 -13.58 10.91 -4.17
CA ARG A 31 -12.15 10.93 -4.50
C ARG A 31 -11.86 11.57 -5.86
N VAL A 32 -12.74 11.36 -6.84
CA VAL A 32 -12.60 11.94 -8.17
C VAL A 32 -13.22 13.34 -8.32
N GLY A 33 -13.79 13.89 -7.24
CA GLY A 33 -14.38 15.23 -7.22
C GLY A 33 -15.75 15.32 -7.90
N GLU A 34 -16.47 14.21 -8.06
CA GLU A 34 -17.87 14.19 -8.50
C GLU A 34 -18.84 14.59 -7.38
N LYS A 35 -18.43 14.34 -6.11
CA LYS A 35 -19.13 14.76 -4.91
C LYS A 35 -18.24 15.60 -4.01
N GLU A 36 -18.81 16.65 -3.41
CA GLU A 36 -18.12 17.51 -2.44
C GLU A 36 -18.21 17.00 -1.01
N THR A 37 -19.21 16.16 -0.73
CA THR A 37 -19.49 15.60 0.59
C THR A 37 -19.66 14.09 0.50
N SER A 38 -19.22 13.39 1.54
CA SER A 38 -19.35 11.94 1.66
C SER A 38 -20.67 11.53 2.32
N GLU A 39 -21.32 10.51 1.77
CA GLU A 39 -22.49 9.85 2.36
C GLU A 39 -22.14 8.47 2.96
N GLN A 40 -20.86 8.22 3.24
CA GLN A 40 -20.37 6.94 3.80
C GLN A 40 -21.12 6.55 5.08
N ALA A 41 -21.33 7.51 5.99
CA ALA A 41 -22.06 7.25 7.25
C ALA A 41 -23.49 6.75 7.01
N ALA A 42 -24.21 7.29 6.02
CA ALA A 42 -25.55 6.84 5.67
C ALA A 42 -25.56 5.41 5.10
N ILE A 43 -24.52 5.04 4.36
CA ILE A 43 -24.35 3.67 3.85
C ILE A 43 -24.07 2.72 5.01
N VAL A 44 -23.13 3.05 5.90
CA VAL A 44 -22.82 2.25 7.08
C VAL A 44 -24.08 2.01 7.94
N GLU A 45 -24.87 3.05 8.22
CA GLU A 45 -26.11 2.91 9.00
C GLU A 45 -27.13 2.01 8.32
N ARG A 46 -27.28 2.08 6.98
CA ARG A 46 -28.18 1.20 6.21
C ARG A 46 -27.83 -0.28 6.31
N TYR A 47 -26.56 -0.58 6.48
CA TYR A 47 -26.03 -1.94 6.57
C TYR A 47 -25.56 -2.35 7.97
N ARG A 48 -25.93 -1.57 9.00
CA ARG A 48 -25.52 -1.81 10.39
C ARG A 48 -25.90 -3.20 10.90
N ASP A 49 -26.97 -3.78 10.35
CA ASP A 49 -27.46 -5.10 10.66
C ASP A 49 -26.55 -6.26 10.19
N LEU A 50 -25.53 -5.97 9.37
CA LEU A 50 -24.49 -6.95 8.98
C LEU A 50 -23.47 -7.19 10.10
N PHE A 51 -23.13 -6.16 10.85
CA PHE A 51 -21.99 -6.14 11.76
C PHE A 51 -22.45 -6.22 13.21
N THR A 52 -22.90 -7.43 13.60
CA THR A 52 -23.41 -7.69 14.95
C THR A 52 -22.73 -8.93 15.55
N THR A 53 -22.65 -8.99 16.88
CA THR A 53 -22.12 -10.16 17.58
C THR A 53 -22.91 -11.43 17.27
N GLY A 54 -24.24 -11.33 17.10
CA GLY A 54 -25.07 -12.46 16.70
C GLY A 54 -24.73 -12.99 15.30
N GLN A 55 -24.44 -12.09 14.34
CA GLN A 55 -24.00 -12.50 13.00
C GLN A 55 -22.61 -13.13 13.04
N LEU A 56 -21.72 -12.60 13.88
CA LEU A 56 -20.38 -13.13 14.07
C LEU A 56 -20.42 -14.58 14.61
N GLU A 57 -21.30 -14.88 15.58
CA GLU A 57 -21.43 -16.24 16.10
C GLU A 57 -21.91 -17.23 15.03
N VAL A 58 -22.86 -16.84 14.16
CA VAL A 58 -23.30 -17.70 13.04
C VAL A 58 -22.15 -18.01 12.08
N LEU A 59 -21.28 -17.02 11.80
CA LEU A 59 -20.12 -17.23 10.93
C LEU A 59 -19.05 -18.12 11.60
N ARG A 60 -18.84 -17.99 12.91
CA ARG A 60 -17.93 -18.86 13.68
C ARG A 60 -18.40 -20.32 13.71
N GLU A 61 -19.68 -20.55 13.97
CA GLU A 61 -20.26 -21.89 13.95
C GLU A 61 -20.13 -22.53 12.57
N ALA A 62 -20.42 -21.76 11.52
CA ALA A 62 -20.26 -22.22 10.13
C ALA A 62 -18.81 -22.57 9.80
N GLU A 63 -17.84 -21.72 10.15
CA GLU A 63 -16.41 -21.96 9.93
C GLU A 63 -15.94 -23.21 10.68
N ALA A 64 -16.34 -23.39 11.94
CA ALA A 64 -15.95 -24.54 12.74
C ALA A 64 -16.48 -25.87 12.17
N GLY A 65 -17.66 -25.86 11.53
CA GLY A 65 -18.28 -27.00 10.89
C GLY A 65 -17.88 -27.24 9.44
N ALA A 66 -17.11 -26.32 8.83
CA ALA A 66 -16.83 -26.32 7.39
C ALA A 66 -15.83 -27.39 6.97
N ALA A 67 -16.00 -27.89 5.74
CA ALA A 67 -14.97 -28.63 5.04
C ALA A 67 -13.74 -27.73 4.72
N ALA A 68 -12.60 -28.35 4.48
CA ALA A 68 -11.33 -27.61 4.31
C ALA A 68 -11.36 -26.58 3.16
N ASP A 69 -12.07 -26.89 2.08
CA ASP A 69 -12.22 -26.04 0.90
C ASP A 69 -13.15 -24.82 1.10
N GLU A 70 -14.08 -24.90 2.06
CA GLU A 70 -14.99 -23.80 2.41
C GLU A 70 -14.48 -22.95 3.57
N ARG A 71 -13.58 -23.50 4.39
CA ARG A 71 -13.12 -22.87 5.64
C ARG A 71 -12.48 -21.50 5.40
N GLU A 72 -11.64 -21.36 4.38
CA GLU A 72 -10.99 -20.08 4.06
C GLU A 72 -12.00 -18.98 3.66
N LEU A 73 -13.04 -19.33 2.91
CA LEU A 73 -14.13 -18.40 2.58
C LEU A 73 -14.81 -17.89 3.85
N LEU A 74 -15.23 -18.83 4.73
CA LEU A 74 -15.92 -18.51 5.96
C LEU A 74 -15.06 -17.74 6.94
N TYR A 75 -13.78 -18.07 7.02
CA TYR A 75 -12.79 -17.31 7.78
C TYR A 75 -12.76 -15.83 7.35
N ARG A 76 -12.66 -15.56 6.05
CA ARG A 76 -12.64 -14.19 5.53
C ARG A 76 -13.94 -13.44 5.78
N LEU A 77 -15.08 -14.09 5.64
CA LEU A 77 -16.39 -13.49 5.99
C LEU A 77 -16.45 -13.15 7.48
N ARG A 78 -16.00 -14.07 8.35
CA ARG A 78 -15.95 -13.84 9.80
C ARG A 78 -15.02 -12.66 10.14
N LYS A 79 -13.80 -12.62 9.59
CA LYS A 79 -12.86 -11.52 9.83
C LYS A 79 -13.40 -10.18 9.33
N THR A 80 -14.11 -10.18 8.20
CA THR A 80 -14.77 -8.97 7.69
C THR A 80 -15.90 -8.52 8.61
N CYS A 81 -16.64 -9.45 9.22
CA CYS A 81 -17.65 -9.13 10.21
C CYS A 81 -17.04 -8.54 11.49
N GLU A 82 -15.95 -9.14 12.02
CA GLU A 82 -15.20 -8.63 13.17
C GLU A 82 -14.70 -7.19 12.92
N ALA A 83 -14.02 -6.95 11.80
CA ALA A 83 -13.54 -5.62 11.42
C ALA A 83 -14.70 -4.61 11.27
N GLY A 84 -15.85 -5.05 10.74
CA GLY A 84 -17.04 -4.21 10.62
C GLY A 84 -17.65 -3.82 11.96
N ILE A 85 -17.60 -4.69 12.97
CA ILE A 85 -18.05 -4.37 14.34
C ILE A 85 -17.12 -3.31 14.94
N VAL A 86 -15.80 -3.50 14.86
CA VAL A 86 -14.80 -2.55 15.37
C VAL A 86 -14.96 -1.18 14.71
N ALA A 87 -15.04 -1.16 13.38
CA ALA A 87 -15.22 0.08 12.62
C ALA A 87 -16.53 0.81 13.00
N ALA A 88 -17.62 0.10 13.23
CA ALA A 88 -18.88 0.72 13.64
C ALA A 88 -18.83 1.35 15.04
N GLU A 89 -18.09 0.75 15.97
CA GLU A 89 -17.91 1.27 17.34
C GLU A 89 -16.97 2.50 17.39
N LEU A 90 -15.99 2.56 16.52
CA LEU A 90 -14.99 3.63 16.52
C LEU A 90 -15.34 4.80 15.59
N ALA A 91 -16.25 4.62 14.64
CA ALA A 91 -16.52 5.56 13.55
C ALA A 91 -16.71 7.01 13.99
N ALA A 92 -17.48 7.27 15.06
CA ALA A 92 -17.73 8.63 15.54
C ALA A 92 -16.47 9.32 16.09
N ARG A 93 -15.59 8.57 16.75
CA ARG A 93 -14.33 9.08 17.30
C ARG A 93 -13.29 9.30 16.19
N GLU A 94 -13.26 8.41 15.20
CA GLU A 94 -12.42 8.55 14.02
C GLU A 94 -12.82 9.79 13.21
N ASP A 95 -14.12 9.98 12.96
CA ASP A 95 -14.64 11.15 12.25
C ASP A 95 -14.34 12.46 13.01
N GLU A 96 -14.47 12.48 14.34
CA GLU A 96 -14.13 13.65 15.16
C GLU A 96 -12.63 14.00 15.03
N LEU A 97 -11.74 13.01 15.16
CA LEU A 97 -10.31 13.20 15.00
C LEU A 97 -9.95 13.68 13.58
N GLU A 98 -10.49 13.04 12.57
CA GLU A 98 -10.24 13.40 11.17
C GLU A 98 -10.71 14.83 10.87
N ASN A 99 -11.88 15.23 11.34
CA ASN A 99 -12.40 16.59 11.18
C ASN A 99 -11.50 17.63 11.85
N ARG A 100 -10.95 17.33 13.04
CA ARG A 100 -9.99 18.21 13.73
C ARG A 100 -8.68 18.32 12.95
N ILE A 101 -8.18 17.23 12.38
CA ILE A 101 -6.99 17.21 11.50
C ILE A 101 -7.24 18.08 10.25
N LEU A 102 -8.40 17.90 9.60
CA LEU A 102 -8.78 18.67 8.40
C LEU A 102 -8.94 20.17 8.69
N ALA A 103 -9.44 20.54 9.86
CA ALA A 103 -9.59 21.93 10.28
C ALA A 103 -8.25 22.59 10.65
N THR A 104 -7.20 21.80 10.92
CA THR A 104 -5.90 22.31 11.37
C THR A 104 -5.17 23.04 10.25
N ARG A 105 -4.56 24.17 10.61
CA ARG A 105 -3.78 25.03 9.71
C ARG A 105 -2.35 25.18 10.24
N VAL A 106 -1.43 25.33 9.31
CA VAL A 106 -0.02 25.60 9.57
C VAL A 106 0.30 26.98 9.03
N ALA A 107 0.70 27.91 9.92
CA ALA A 107 1.14 29.24 9.53
C ALA A 107 2.58 29.16 8.98
N TRP A 108 2.77 29.50 7.68
CA TRP A 108 4.08 29.49 7.05
C TRP A 108 4.18 30.64 6.02
N ARG A 109 5.19 31.50 6.19
CA ARG A 109 5.48 32.67 5.32
C ARG A 109 4.27 33.57 5.06
N GLY A 110 3.42 33.76 6.09
CA GLY A 110 2.23 34.60 5.99
C GLY A 110 1.01 33.95 5.35
N GLU A 111 1.10 32.67 5.01
CA GLU A 111 -0.02 31.84 4.56
C GLU A 111 -0.50 30.89 5.68
N GLU A 112 -1.81 30.65 5.74
CA GLU A 112 -2.44 29.64 6.59
C GLU A 112 -2.74 28.41 5.76
N LEU A 113 -1.86 27.42 5.77
CA LEU A 113 -1.96 26.21 4.96
C LEU A 113 -2.75 25.11 5.69
N PRO A 114 -3.75 24.47 5.07
CA PRO A 114 -4.27 23.20 5.57
C PRO A 114 -3.15 22.19 5.82
N LEU A 115 -3.23 21.39 6.89
CA LEU A 115 -2.18 20.44 7.25
C LEU A 115 -1.79 19.51 6.10
N ARG A 116 -2.77 18.96 5.36
CA ARG A 116 -2.55 18.11 4.17
C ARG A 116 -1.87 18.86 3.01
N THR A 117 -2.21 20.14 2.84
CA THR A 117 -1.57 20.99 1.82
C THR A 117 -0.11 21.28 2.18
N ALA A 118 0.18 21.53 3.46
CA ALA A 118 1.55 21.68 3.93
C ALA A 118 2.40 20.43 3.64
N GLN A 119 1.87 19.24 3.91
CA GLN A 119 2.53 17.98 3.59
C GLN A 119 2.76 17.82 2.06
N ALA A 120 1.76 18.09 1.24
CA ALA A 120 1.88 17.97 -0.21
C ALA A 120 2.92 18.96 -0.79
N LYS A 121 3.03 20.17 -0.23
CA LYS A 121 4.04 21.17 -0.63
C LYS A 121 5.47 20.66 -0.45
N LEU A 122 5.77 19.78 0.52
CA LEU A 122 7.11 19.25 0.74
C LEU A 122 7.65 18.47 -0.49
N ALA A 123 6.77 17.91 -1.31
CA ALA A 123 7.16 17.19 -2.52
C ALA A 123 7.61 18.11 -3.67
N VAL A 124 7.25 19.40 -3.63
CA VAL A 124 7.43 20.33 -4.75
C VAL A 124 8.25 21.58 -4.42
N LEU A 125 8.59 21.80 -3.13
CA LEU A 125 9.45 22.90 -2.72
C LEU A 125 10.89 22.62 -3.11
N PRO A 126 11.53 23.46 -3.98
CA PRO A 126 12.89 23.21 -4.45
C PRO A 126 13.94 23.53 -3.38
N ASP A 127 13.69 24.51 -2.50
CA ASP A 127 14.61 24.94 -1.48
C ASP A 127 14.67 23.97 -0.29
N TYR A 128 15.90 23.60 0.12
CA TYR A 128 16.12 22.63 1.20
C TYR A 128 15.63 23.17 2.56
N ALA A 129 16.00 24.40 2.90
CA ALA A 129 15.65 25.02 4.18
C ALA A 129 14.12 25.24 4.30
N ASP A 130 13.47 25.57 3.18
CA ASP A 130 12.00 25.72 3.13
C ASP A 130 11.28 24.42 3.46
N ARG A 131 11.79 23.29 2.92
CA ARG A 131 11.23 21.98 3.26
C ARG A 131 11.41 21.64 4.74
N ASP A 132 12.57 21.95 5.33
CA ASP A 132 12.81 21.70 6.75
C ASP A 132 11.91 22.58 7.63
N GLU A 133 11.81 23.87 7.34
CA GLU A 133 10.95 24.79 8.08
C GLU A 133 9.48 24.34 8.04
N LEU A 134 8.94 24.14 6.85
CA LEU A 134 7.55 23.73 6.67
C LEU A 134 7.28 22.34 7.26
N GLY A 135 8.22 21.39 7.07
CA GLY A 135 8.12 20.04 7.61
C GLY A 135 8.12 20.00 9.13
N ALA A 136 8.97 20.81 9.77
CA ALA A 136 8.99 20.93 11.24
C ALA A 136 7.67 21.49 11.79
N LEU A 137 7.08 22.47 11.12
CA LEU A 137 5.77 23.03 11.48
C LEU A 137 4.65 21.97 11.30
N HIS A 138 4.66 21.27 10.17
CA HIS A 138 3.72 20.18 9.89
C HIS A 138 3.81 19.09 10.96
N ASN A 139 5.02 18.58 11.25
CA ASN A 139 5.24 17.51 12.23
C ASN A 139 4.76 17.90 13.62
N ARG A 140 5.03 19.15 14.05
CA ARG A 140 4.55 19.67 15.34
C ARG A 140 3.02 19.71 15.40
N ALA A 141 2.36 20.19 14.34
CA ALA A 141 0.91 20.25 14.28
C ALA A 141 0.28 18.84 14.24
N SER A 142 0.88 17.90 13.52
CA SER A 142 0.45 16.50 13.45
C SER A 142 0.62 15.77 14.77
N ALA A 143 1.73 15.99 15.48
CA ALA A 143 2.04 15.36 16.77
C ALA A 143 1.07 15.76 17.88
N ALA A 144 0.42 16.92 17.77
CA ALA A 144 -0.60 17.37 18.72
C ALA A 144 -1.80 16.40 18.82
N PHE A 145 -2.02 15.56 17.80
CA PHE A 145 -3.07 14.55 17.78
C PHE A 145 -2.63 13.17 18.30
N ASN A 146 -1.39 13.01 18.74
CA ASN A 146 -0.92 11.71 19.22
C ASN A 146 -1.71 11.17 20.43
N PRO A 147 -2.14 11.97 21.41
CA PRO A 147 -3.00 11.48 22.48
C PRO A 147 -4.31 10.86 21.96
N ASP A 148 -4.99 11.54 21.03
CA ASP A 148 -6.25 11.05 20.45
C ASP A 148 -6.02 9.78 19.60
N ARG A 149 -4.92 9.73 18.82
CA ARG A 149 -4.54 8.54 18.05
C ARG A 149 -4.28 7.33 18.94
N LEU A 150 -3.55 7.54 20.04
CA LEU A 150 -3.24 6.49 21.00
C LEU A 150 -4.49 5.96 21.69
N GLU A 151 -5.42 6.85 22.02
CA GLU A 151 -6.69 6.48 22.63
C GLU A 151 -7.58 5.67 21.68
N LEU A 152 -7.63 6.04 20.38
CA LEU A 152 -8.32 5.26 19.36
C LEU A 152 -7.69 3.89 19.15
N LEU A 153 -6.36 3.86 19.08
CA LEU A 153 -5.58 2.64 18.93
C LEU A 153 -5.85 1.66 20.08
N ALA A 154 -5.81 2.16 21.32
CA ALA A 154 -6.10 1.37 22.50
C ALA A 154 -7.54 0.83 22.54
N ALA A 155 -8.50 1.64 22.11
CA ALA A 155 -9.90 1.22 22.03
C ALA A 155 -10.12 0.15 20.93
N GLY A 156 -9.48 0.30 19.78
CA GLY A 156 -9.51 -0.69 18.69
C GLY A 156 -8.92 -2.02 19.14
N GLU A 157 -7.73 -1.99 19.72
CA GLU A 157 -7.07 -3.19 20.25
C GLU A 157 -7.88 -3.94 21.31
N ALA A 158 -8.54 -3.21 22.22
CA ALA A 158 -9.39 -3.82 23.23
C ALA A 158 -10.59 -4.57 22.60
N LEU A 159 -11.24 -3.96 21.59
CA LEU A 159 -12.33 -4.58 20.86
C LEU A 159 -11.89 -5.80 20.05
N GLU A 160 -10.76 -5.69 19.34
CA GLU A 160 -10.20 -6.80 18.57
C GLU A 160 -9.80 -7.99 19.46
N ALA A 161 -9.20 -7.72 20.63
CA ALA A 161 -8.87 -8.76 21.60
C ALA A 161 -10.13 -9.45 22.16
N GLU A 162 -11.20 -8.67 22.45
CA GLU A 162 -12.48 -9.21 22.90
C GLU A 162 -13.11 -10.08 21.82
N LEU A 163 -13.18 -9.58 20.58
CA LEU A 163 -13.82 -10.28 19.47
C LEU A 163 -13.06 -11.53 19.03
N SER A 164 -11.74 -11.48 18.96
CA SER A 164 -10.92 -12.62 18.53
C SER A 164 -10.66 -13.64 19.62
N GLY A 165 -10.69 -13.22 20.89
CA GLY A 165 -10.22 -14.02 22.04
C GLY A 165 -8.69 -14.10 22.17
N VAL A 166 -7.92 -13.39 21.32
CA VAL A 166 -6.45 -13.34 21.33
C VAL A 166 -5.99 -11.98 21.80
N ALA A 167 -5.40 -11.92 22.99
CA ALA A 167 -5.04 -10.66 23.63
C ALA A 167 -3.72 -10.04 23.09
N ASP A 168 -2.80 -10.85 22.57
CA ASP A 168 -1.53 -10.37 22.00
C ASP A 168 -1.75 -9.89 20.57
N PRO A 169 -1.55 -8.57 20.26
CA PRO A 169 -1.70 -8.04 18.91
C PRO A 169 -0.76 -8.67 17.88
N VAL A 170 0.45 -9.04 18.28
CA VAL A 170 1.42 -9.69 17.39
C VAL A 170 0.95 -11.10 17.00
N GLU A 171 0.49 -11.89 18.00
CA GLU A 171 -0.05 -13.22 17.77
C GLU A 171 -1.32 -13.17 16.91
N ARG A 172 -2.25 -12.28 17.24
CA ARG A 172 -3.51 -12.10 16.49
C ARG A 172 -3.27 -11.77 15.01
N ASN A 173 -2.38 -10.81 14.73
CA ASN A 173 -2.07 -10.44 13.35
C ASN A 173 -1.26 -11.51 12.62
N ALA A 174 -0.38 -12.25 13.31
CA ALA A 174 0.34 -13.38 12.74
C ALA A 174 -0.63 -14.50 12.29
N GLU A 175 -1.63 -14.83 13.13
CA GLU A 175 -2.69 -15.78 12.78
C GLU A 175 -3.53 -15.29 11.60
N GLU A 176 -3.90 -14.02 11.60
CA GLU A 176 -4.71 -13.42 10.54
C GLU A 176 -4.01 -13.48 9.18
N LYS A 177 -2.74 -13.15 9.14
CA LYS A 177 -1.92 -13.23 7.92
C LYS A 177 -1.48 -14.64 7.57
N GLY A 178 -1.58 -15.60 8.52
CA GLY A 178 -1.14 -16.97 8.35
C GLY A 178 0.39 -17.12 8.24
N ILE A 179 1.14 -16.25 8.93
CA ILE A 179 2.62 -16.20 8.88
C ILE A 179 3.21 -16.03 10.29
N SER A 180 4.51 -16.27 10.41
CA SER A 180 5.29 -15.85 11.57
C SER A 180 5.90 -14.46 11.30
N LEU A 181 5.37 -13.42 11.96
CA LEU A 181 5.91 -12.05 11.86
C LEU A 181 7.37 -11.98 12.33
N LEU A 182 7.75 -12.81 13.33
CA LEU A 182 9.12 -12.85 13.84
C LEU A 182 10.10 -13.56 12.90
N GLU A 183 9.66 -14.57 12.14
CA GLU A 183 10.49 -15.19 11.11
C GLU A 183 10.67 -14.26 9.92
N LEU A 184 9.60 -13.59 9.50
CA LEU A 184 9.67 -12.55 8.48
C LEU A 184 10.65 -11.45 8.89
N GLU A 185 10.55 -10.92 10.12
CA GLU A 185 11.45 -9.88 10.63
C GLU A 185 12.91 -10.32 10.57
N ARG A 186 13.23 -11.56 10.98
CA ARG A 186 14.62 -12.07 10.92
C ARG A 186 15.16 -12.16 9.49
N ALA A 187 14.33 -12.61 8.54
CA ALA A 187 14.72 -12.68 7.13
C ALA A 187 14.99 -11.28 6.55
N LEU A 188 14.11 -10.32 6.87
CA LEU A 188 14.23 -8.93 6.43
C LEU A 188 15.43 -8.22 7.05
N ASP A 189 15.71 -8.44 8.33
CA ASP A 189 16.87 -7.89 9.02
C ASP A 189 18.17 -8.43 8.40
N ALA A 190 18.23 -9.74 8.10
CA ALA A 190 19.36 -10.32 7.39
C ALA A 190 19.54 -9.71 5.98
N ALA A 191 18.46 -9.53 5.22
CA ALA A 191 18.48 -8.89 3.90
C ALA A 191 18.90 -7.41 3.98
N SER A 192 18.38 -6.68 4.98
CA SER A 192 18.77 -5.28 5.21
C SER A 192 20.26 -5.15 5.51
N ARG A 193 20.82 -6.03 6.35
CA ARG A 193 22.28 -6.06 6.59
C ARG A 193 23.10 -6.42 5.35
N ALA A 194 22.66 -7.43 4.59
CA ALA A 194 23.36 -7.85 3.37
C ALA A 194 23.42 -6.72 2.32
N SER A 195 22.35 -5.93 2.19
CA SER A 195 22.27 -4.82 1.22
C SER A 195 22.93 -3.51 1.69
N THR A 196 23.51 -3.43 2.90
CA THR A 196 24.01 -2.17 3.48
C THR A 196 25.04 -1.48 2.59
N ALA A 197 26.07 -2.19 2.11
CA ALA A 197 27.13 -1.59 1.29
C ALA A 197 26.62 -1.09 -0.07
N ALA A 198 25.66 -1.78 -0.68
CA ALA A 198 25.01 -1.36 -1.92
C ALA A 198 24.15 -0.10 -1.67
N TYR A 199 23.33 -0.12 -0.63
CA TYR A 199 22.51 1.01 -0.26
C TYR A 199 23.32 2.27 0.07
N ASP A 200 24.38 2.16 0.85
CA ASP A 200 25.22 3.30 1.23
C ASP A 200 25.82 4.00 0.00
N ARG A 201 26.30 3.23 -1.00
CA ARG A 201 26.77 3.80 -2.29
C ARG A 201 25.67 4.54 -3.04
N LEU A 202 24.45 3.95 -3.13
CA LEU A 202 23.31 4.57 -3.78
C LEU A 202 22.86 5.82 -3.03
N ARG A 203 22.76 5.74 -1.71
CA ARG A 203 22.33 6.85 -0.84
C ARG A 203 23.27 8.05 -0.98
N GLU A 204 24.59 7.87 -0.88
CA GLU A 204 25.54 8.96 -1.00
C GLU A 204 25.38 9.68 -2.34
N ARG A 205 25.36 8.92 -3.45
CA ARG A 205 25.19 9.45 -4.80
C ARG A 205 23.88 10.19 -4.99
N TRP A 206 22.77 9.59 -4.57
CA TRP A 206 21.44 10.14 -4.84
C TRP A 206 21.04 11.23 -3.86
N PHE A 207 21.51 11.21 -2.62
CA PHE A 207 21.34 12.35 -1.71
C PHE A 207 22.05 13.59 -2.21
N GLU A 208 23.29 13.47 -2.68
CA GLU A 208 24.00 14.60 -3.30
C GLU A 208 23.23 15.15 -4.50
N ARG A 209 22.79 14.28 -5.39
CA ARG A 209 22.10 14.68 -6.63
C ARG A 209 20.71 15.27 -6.39
N LEU A 210 19.95 14.75 -5.42
CA LEU A 210 18.56 15.13 -5.19
C LEU A 210 18.38 16.21 -4.12
N LEU A 211 19.23 16.23 -3.10
CA LEU A 211 19.16 17.18 -1.99
C LEU A 211 20.15 18.33 -2.12
N GLY A 212 21.20 18.14 -2.91
CA GLY A 212 22.25 19.15 -3.14
C GLY A 212 23.39 19.10 -2.10
N PRO A 213 24.44 19.90 -2.34
CA PRO A 213 25.64 19.90 -1.51
C PRO A 213 25.45 20.59 -0.14
N GLU A 214 24.41 21.40 0.01
CA GLU A 214 24.12 22.13 1.26
C GLU A 214 23.26 21.33 2.26
N ARG A 215 22.96 20.07 1.93
CA ARG A 215 22.20 19.20 2.82
C ARG A 215 22.93 18.89 4.11
N ASP A 216 22.17 18.63 5.16
CA ASP A 216 22.72 18.08 6.40
C ASP A 216 23.34 16.68 6.15
N GLU A 217 24.30 16.29 6.99
CA GLU A 217 24.89 14.94 6.96
C GLU A 217 23.82 13.86 7.12
N VAL A 218 22.85 14.09 8.01
CA VAL A 218 21.66 13.27 8.21
C VAL A 218 20.42 14.14 7.95
N PRO A 219 19.90 14.17 6.72
CA PRO A 219 18.72 14.98 6.40
C PRO A 219 17.48 14.48 7.15
N THR A 220 16.53 15.36 7.37
CA THR A 220 15.26 15.01 8.03
C THR A 220 14.27 14.33 7.07
N SER A 221 13.29 13.61 7.62
CA SER A 221 12.19 13.00 6.86
C SER A 221 11.31 14.02 6.12
N ASN A 222 11.48 15.32 6.37
CA ASN A 222 10.83 16.40 5.64
C ASN A 222 11.17 16.39 4.14
N HIS A 223 12.30 15.77 3.76
CA HIS A 223 12.77 15.66 2.38
C HIS A 223 12.32 14.38 1.67
N THR A 224 11.67 13.43 2.35
CA THR A 224 11.35 12.12 1.75
C THR A 224 10.38 12.22 0.57
N SER A 225 9.40 13.13 0.63
CA SER A 225 8.47 13.35 -0.48
C SER A 225 9.16 13.95 -1.72
N TRP A 226 10.14 14.82 -1.52
CA TRP A 226 10.98 15.38 -2.58
C TRP A 226 11.87 14.30 -3.22
N LEU A 227 12.52 13.46 -2.39
CA LEU A 227 13.34 12.34 -2.88
C LEU A 227 12.52 11.39 -3.76
N ARG A 228 11.31 11.03 -3.32
CA ARG A 228 10.43 10.10 -4.05
C ARG A 228 9.98 10.65 -5.42
N ARG A 229 9.90 11.94 -5.57
CA ARG A 229 9.47 12.58 -6.81
C ARG A 229 10.52 12.47 -7.93
N LEU A 230 11.80 12.32 -7.61
CA LEU A 230 12.90 12.32 -8.59
C LEU A 230 12.87 13.55 -9.51
N SER A 231 12.62 14.72 -8.97
CA SER A 231 12.46 15.99 -9.71
C SER A 231 13.52 16.28 -10.78
N PRO A 232 14.83 15.97 -10.58
CA PRO A 232 15.82 16.17 -11.62
C PRO A 232 15.57 15.41 -12.94
N LEU A 233 14.71 14.42 -12.92
CA LEU A 233 14.35 13.61 -14.09
C LEU A 233 13.06 14.09 -14.80
N GLU A 234 12.36 15.11 -14.28
CA GLU A 234 11.05 15.57 -14.79
C GLU A 234 11.06 15.99 -16.26
N ALA A 235 12.18 16.55 -16.74
CA ALA A 235 12.29 16.98 -18.14
C ALA A 235 12.15 15.81 -19.14
N THR A 236 12.54 14.61 -18.73
CA THR A 236 12.40 13.39 -19.55
C THR A 236 11.01 12.77 -19.40
N TYR A 237 10.49 12.75 -18.17
CA TYR A 237 9.21 12.07 -17.82
C TYR A 237 8.09 13.09 -17.67
N THR A 238 7.62 13.62 -18.82
CA THR A 238 6.59 14.66 -18.80
C THR A 238 5.22 14.10 -18.49
N ARG A 239 4.37 14.94 -17.90
CA ARG A 239 3.00 14.64 -17.53
C ARG A 239 2.17 14.10 -18.72
N GLU A 240 2.33 14.71 -19.90
CA GLU A 240 1.54 14.40 -21.10
C GLU A 240 1.86 13.01 -21.65
N ARG A 241 3.06 12.50 -21.40
CA ARG A 241 3.52 11.21 -21.88
C ARG A 241 3.23 10.06 -20.92
N ALA A 242 2.91 10.34 -19.65
CA ALA A 242 2.77 9.30 -18.63
C ALA A 242 1.77 8.21 -19.04
N VAL A 243 0.53 8.57 -19.31
CA VAL A 243 -0.51 7.61 -19.69
C VAL A 243 -0.21 6.91 -21.03
N PRO A 244 0.12 7.64 -22.14
CA PRO A 244 0.43 6.99 -23.43
C PRO A 244 1.57 5.95 -23.32
N VAL A 245 2.66 6.27 -22.64
CA VAL A 245 3.81 5.35 -22.48
C VAL A 245 3.41 4.13 -21.67
N CYS A 246 2.71 4.30 -20.56
CA CYS A 246 2.28 3.17 -19.74
C CYS A 246 1.27 2.26 -20.48
N VAL A 247 0.33 2.83 -21.21
CA VAL A 247 -0.61 2.06 -22.05
C VAL A 247 0.14 1.27 -23.12
N GLU A 248 1.13 1.88 -23.79
CA GLU A 248 1.97 1.20 -24.77
C GLU A 248 2.77 0.05 -24.11
N THR A 249 3.35 0.31 -22.94
CA THR A 249 4.07 -0.73 -22.15
C THR A 249 3.18 -1.93 -21.88
N LEU A 250 1.95 -1.69 -21.42
CA LEU A 250 0.99 -2.78 -21.14
C LEU A 250 0.58 -3.53 -22.41
N ARG A 251 0.48 -2.85 -23.57
CA ARG A 251 0.21 -3.51 -24.85
C ARG A 251 1.32 -4.45 -25.29
N LEU A 252 2.58 -4.12 -24.98
CA LEU A 252 3.70 -5.03 -25.25
C LEU A 252 3.58 -6.35 -24.46
N LEU A 253 2.99 -6.29 -23.26
CA LEU A 253 2.64 -7.46 -22.45
C LEU A 253 1.34 -8.17 -22.92
N GLY A 254 0.68 -7.64 -23.94
CA GLY A 254 -0.60 -8.18 -24.43
C GLY A 254 -1.82 -7.68 -23.65
N PHE A 255 -1.71 -6.66 -22.78
CA PHE A 255 -2.84 -6.04 -22.11
C PHE A 255 -3.27 -4.75 -22.84
N ASP A 256 -4.51 -4.69 -23.31
CA ASP A 256 -5.11 -3.45 -23.82
C ASP A 256 -6.02 -2.86 -22.74
N ILE A 257 -5.42 -2.15 -21.78
CA ILE A 257 -6.12 -1.64 -20.60
C ILE A 257 -7.27 -0.66 -20.94
N GLU A 258 -7.22 -0.03 -22.11
CA GLU A 258 -8.29 0.86 -22.59
C GLU A 258 -9.52 0.07 -23.09
N ARG A 259 -9.37 -1.22 -23.39
CA ARG A 259 -10.42 -2.11 -23.90
C ARG A 259 -10.80 -3.25 -22.96
N GLU A 260 -10.10 -3.39 -21.82
CA GLU A 260 -10.48 -4.39 -20.82
C GLU A 260 -11.86 -4.07 -20.27
N GLN A 261 -12.81 -5.00 -20.44
CA GLN A 261 -14.24 -4.74 -20.19
C GLN A 261 -14.57 -4.32 -18.76
N GLY A 262 -13.82 -4.80 -17.78
CA GLY A 262 -14.03 -4.47 -16.37
C GLY A 262 -13.40 -3.16 -15.93
N ILE A 263 -12.42 -2.64 -16.69
CA ILE A 263 -11.62 -1.47 -16.27
C ILE A 263 -12.26 -0.18 -16.76
N ARG A 264 -12.32 0.80 -15.87
CA ARG A 264 -12.77 2.17 -16.13
C ARG A 264 -11.65 3.13 -15.78
N LEU A 265 -11.08 3.77 -16.82
CA LEU A 265 -10.01 4.73 -16.65
C LEU A 265 -10.59 6.11 -16.32
N ASP A 266 -10.14 6.70 -15.22
CA ASP A 266 -10.41 8.08 -14.85
C ASP A 266 -9.10 8.87 -14.85
N LEU A 267 -8.80 9.52 -15.97
CA LEU A 267 -7.53 10.19 -16.26
C LEU A 267 -7.65 11.72 -16.29
N ASP A 268 -8.86 12.28 -16.17
CA ASP A 268 -9.12 13.70 -16.27
C ASP A 268 -8.47 14.49 -15.13
N ASP A 269 -7.97 15.68 -15.47
CA ASP A 269 -7.44 16.64 -14.51
C ASP A 269 -8.56 17.55 -13.98
N ARG A 270 -9.22 17.13 -12.90
CA ARG A 270 -10.25 17.93 -12.23
C ARG A 270 -9.68 18.57 -10.95
N PRO A 271 -10.03 19.83 -10.63
CA PRO A 271 -9.45 20.55 -9.49
C PRO A 271 -9.59 19.83 -8.14
N GLN A 272 -10.72 19.17 -7.92
CA GLN A 272 -11.03 18.49 -6.67
C GLN A 272 -10.64 17.01 -6.65
N LYS A 273 -10.15 16.47 -7.76
CA LYS A 273 -9.67 15.09 -7.85
C LYS A 273 -8.40 14.93 -7.04
N SER A 274 -8.35 13.87 -6.22
CA SER A 274 -7.15 13.50 -5.47
C SER A 274 -5.96 13.33 -6.43
N PRO A 275 -4.77 13.87 -6.09
CA PRO A 275 -3.56 13.67 -6.90
C PRO A 275 -2.98 12.25 -6.79
N ARG A 276 -3.34 11.50 -5.74
CA ARG A 276 -2.83 10.15 -5.52
C ARG A 276 -3.55 9.15 -6.42
N ALA A 277 -2.79 8.44 -7.26
CA ALA A 277 -3.30 7.33 -8.04
C ALA A 277 -3.90 6.23 -7.13
N CYS A 278 -4.92 5.53 -7.61
CA CYS A 278 -5.48 4.36 -6.91
C CYS A 278 -6.37 3.53 -7.81
N VAL A 279 -6.54 2.25 -7.43
CA VAL A 279 -7.60 1.40 -7.95
C VAL A 279 -8.74 1.28 -6.93
N ILE A 280 -9.97 1.33 -7.43
CA ILE A 280 -11.19 1.01 -6.68
C ILE A 280 -11.91 -0.13 -7.39
N ALA A 281 -11.77 -1.33 -6.85
CA ALA A 281 -12.41 -2.53 -7.35
C ALA A 281 -13.83 -2.64 -6.73
N SER A 282 -14.81 -1.97 -7.34
CA SER A 282 -16.17 -1.90 -6.81
C SER A 282 -16.89 -3.24 -6.92
N ASP A 283 -16.82 -3.91 -8.07
CA ASP A 283 -17.35 -5.25 -8.33
C ASP A 283 -16.45 -6.02 -9.31
N PRO A 284 -15.34 -6.61 -8.86
CA PRO A 284 -14.49 -7.43 -9.71
C PRO A 284 -15.23 -8.67 -10.26
N PRO A 285 -15.02 -9.04 -11.53
CA PRO A 285 -14.22 -8.39 -12.56
C PRO A 285 -14.93 -7.28 -13.36
N HIS A 286 -16.16 -6.91 -13.00
CA HIS A 286 -17.06 -6.12 -13.85
C HIS A 286 -16.89 -4.59 -13.69
N VAL A 287 -16.50 -4.13 -12.49
CA VAL A 287 -16.35 -2.71 -12.17
C VAL A 287 -15.07 -2.47 -11.39
N VAL A 288 -14.04 -2.06 -12.10
CA VAL A 288 -12.71 -1.74 -11.55
C VAL A 288 -12.29 -0.37 -12.07
N HIS A 289 -12.15 0.61 -11.19
CA HIS A 289 -11.76 1.97 -11.56
C HIS A 289 -10.25 2.13 -11.35
N LEU A 290 -9.52 2.52 -12.40
CA LEU A 290 -8.15 3.00 -12.31
C LEU A 290 -8.18 4.52 -12.41
N ILE A 291 -7.79 5.19 -11.33
CA ILE A 291 -7.87 6.62 -11.16
C ILE A 291 -6.46 7.17 -11.04
N THR A 292 -6.09 8.09 -11.93
CA THR A 292 -4.80 8.78 -11.83
C THR A 292 -4.93 10.24 -12.26
N ARG A 293 -4.02 11.07 -11.74
CA ARG A 293 -3.87 12.48 -12.08
C ARG A 293 -2.39 12.78 -12.21
N ALA A 294 -1.88 12.70 -13.42
CA ALA A 294 -0.47 12.94 -13.70
C ALA A 294 -0.05 14.37 -13.34
N GLN A 295 1.12 14.53 -12.73
CA GLN A 295 1.69 15.81 -12.30
C GLN A 295 3.05 16.12 -12.94
N GLY A 296 3.66 15.13 -13.60
CA GLY A 296 5.01 15.14 -14.13
C GLY A 296 6.01 14.43 -13.21
N GLY A 297 7.06 13.90 -13.82
CA GLY A 297 8.10 13.12 -13.17
C GLY A 297 7.94 11.61 -13.32
N LEU A 298 9.01 10.88 -13.06
CA LEU A 298 9.04 9.41 -13.20
C LEU A 298 8.03 8.70 -12.30
N HIS A 299 7.72 9.31 -11.15
CA HIS A 299 6.74 8.75 -10.21
C HIS A 299 5.34 8.58 -10.83
N ASP A 300 4.90 9.43 -11.76
CA ASP A 300 3.60 9.26 -12.43
C ASP A 300 3.52 7.96 -13.23
N TYR A 301 4.63 7.58 -13.87
CA TYR A 301 4.74 6.34 -14.65
C TYR A 301 4.74 5.13 -13.73
N GLN A 302 5.52 5.18 -12.65
CA GLN A 302 5.55 4.14 -11.63
C GLN A 302 4.17 3.92 -11.01
N ALA A 303 3.53 5.01 -10.58
CA ALA A 303 2.20 4.95 -9.97
C ALA A 303 1.14 4.41 -10.94
N PHE A 304 1.19 4.79 -12.23
CA PHE A 304 0.26 4.23 -13.22
C PHE A 304 0.47 2.73 -13.41
N LEU A 305 1.72 2.28 -13.56
CA LEU A 305 2.03 0.86 -13.72
C LEU A 305 1.65 0.05 -12.48
N HIS A 306 1.91 0.59 -11.29
CA HIS A 306 1.48 0.01 -10.02
C HIS A 306 -0.04 -0.20 -9.98
N GLU A 307 -0.80 0.87 -10.20
CA GLU A 307 -2.26 0.79 -10.20
C GLU A 307 -2.81 -0.08 -11.35
N ALA A 308 -2.12 -0.12 -12.49
CA ALA A 308 -2.48 -1.04 -13.58
C ALA A 308 -2.35 -2.50 -13.15
N GLY A 309 -1.37 -2.85 -12.31
CA GLY A 309 -1.24 -4.18 -11.73
C GLY A 309 -2.47 -4.59 -10.93
N HIS A 310 -2.92 -3.72 -10.03
CA HIS A 310 -4.17 -3.94 -9.29
C HIS A 310 -5.39 -4.01 -10.22
N ALA A 311 -5.51 -3.10 -11.18
CA ALA A 311 -6.66 -3.05 -12.07
C ALA A 311 -6.77 -4.31 -12.95
N LEU A 312 -5.65 -4.74 -13.53
CA LEU A 312 -5.59 -5.94 -14.36
C LEU A 312 -5.83 -7.22 -13.55
N HIS A 313 -5.30 -7.28 -12.32
CA HIS A 313 -5.60 -8.38 -11.42
C HIS A 313 -7.11 -8.48 -11.15
N TYR A 314 -7.73 -7.42 -10.62
CA TYR A 314 -9.16 -7.46 -10.29
C TYR A 314 -10.08 -7.63 -11.50
N ALA A 315 -9.74 -7.08 -12.67
CA ALA A 315 -10.50 -7.28 -13.90
C ALA A 315 -10.27 -8.67 -14.53
N GLY A 316 -9.13 -9.32 -14.22
CA GLY A 316 -8.77 -10.64 -14.72
C GLY A 316 -9.32 -11.81 -13.90
N VAL A 317 -9.98 -11.55 -12.78
CA VAL A 317 -10.54 -12.58 -11.88
C VAL A 317 -11.64 -13.38 -12.57
N ASP A 318 -11.67 -14.69 -12.33
CA ASP A 318 -12.78 -15.52 -12.79
C ASP A 318 -14.11 -15.10 -12.13
N ALA A 319 -15.05 -14.65 -12.95
CA ALA A 319 -16.38 -14.24 -12.51
C ALA A 319 -17.18 -15.35 -11.79
N GLY A 320 -16.82 -16.62 -12.01
CA GLY A 320 -17.42 -17.76 -11.34
C GLY A 320 -17.01 -17.98 -9.89
N LEU A 321 -15.98 -17.24 -9.41
CA LEU A 321 -15.58 -17.30 -8.00
C LEU A 321 -16.61 -16.62 -7.09
N PRO A 322 -16.76 -17.07 -5.83
CA PRO A 322 -17.48 -16.35 -4.79
C PRO A 322 -16.98 -14.90 -4.67
N MET A 323 -17.84 -13.96 -4.29
CA MET A 323 -17.51 -12.55 -4.08
C MET A 323 -16.30 -12.41 -3.13
N THR A 324 -16.24 -13.22 -2.11
CA THR A 324 -15.14 -13.29 -1.15
C THR A 324 -13.79 -13.46 -1.84
N PHE A 325 -13.66 -14.39 -2.78
CA PHE A 325 -12.41 -14.63 -3.50
C PHE A 325 -12.19 -13.71 -4.71
N ARG A 326 -13.19 -12.96 -5.12
CA ARG A 326 -13.02 -11.93 -6.14
C ARG A 326 -12.55 -10.60 -5.56
N LYS A 327 -12.86 -10.30 -4.28
CA LYS A 327 -12.67 -8.97 -3.70
C LYS A 327 -11.97 -8.94 -2.34
N LEU A 328 -12.23 -9.89 -1.45
CA LEU A 328 -11.67 -9.89 -0.10
C LEU A 328 -10.36 -10.67 -0.09
N SER A 329 -9.28 -10.01 0.28
CA SER A 329 -8.00 -10.66 0.52
C SER A 329 -7.84 -10.95 2.03
N ARG A 330 -7.04 -11.96 2.38
CA ARG A 330 -6.66 -12.21 3.78
C ARG A 330 -5.83 -11.05 4.33
N ASP A 331 -4.93 -10.57 3.49
CA ASP A 331 -4.12 -9.37 3.69
C ASP A 331 -3.80 -8.72 2.33
N HIS A 332 -3.02 -7.66 2.33
CA HIS A 332 -2.71 -6.93 1.10
C HIS A 332 -1.51 -7.49 0.33
N ALA A 333 -0.71 -8.41 0.90
CA ALA A 333 0.52 -8.88 0.27
C ALA A 333 0.28 -9.47 -1.13
N LEU A 334 -0.79 -10.27 -1.31
CA LEU A 334 -1.09 -10.86 -2.62
C LEU A 334 -1.36 -9.81 -3.70
N THR A 335 -2.22 -8.83 -3.40
CA THR A 335 -2.60 -7.82 -4.39
C THR A 335 -1.45 -6.89 -4.73
N GLU A 336 -0.58 -6.63 -3.77
CA GLU A 336 0.62 -5.82 -3.95
C GLU A 336 1.71 -6.53 -4.79
N ILE A 337 1.75 -7.87 -4.86
CA ILE A 337 2.67 -8.56 -5.79
C ILE A 337 2.43 -8.11 -7.23
N TYR A 338 1.18 -8.03 -7.62
CA TYR A 338 0.79 -7.74 -9.00
C TYR A 338 0.97 -6.25 -9.37
N SER A 339 0.88 -5.37 -8.41
CA SER A 339 1.22 -3.95 -8.60
C SER A 339 2.73 -3.75 -8.70
N TYR A 340 3.51 -4.35 -7.79
CA TYR A 340 4.96 -4.19 -7.79
C TYR A 340 5.65 -4.86 -8.99
N ILE A 341 5.12 -5.96 -9.53
CA ILE A 341 5.73 -6.56 -10.72
C ILE A 341 5.58 -5.64 -11.95
N LEU A 342 4.47 -4.94 -12.11
CA LEU A 342 4.34 -3.97 -13.20
C LEU A 342 5.09 -2.67 -12.93
N GLU A 343 5.14 -2.21 -11.69
CA GLU A 343 5.98 -1.07 -11.28
C GLU A 343 7.47 -1.34 -11.55
N ALA A 344 7.92 -2.60 -11.36
CA ALA A 344 9.30 -3.03 -11.59
C ALA A 344 9.78 -2.80 -13.04
N ILE A 345 8.87 -2.67 -14.01
CA ILE A 345 9.21 -2.31 -15.39
C ILE A 345 9.96 -0.98 -15.45
N SER A 346 9.66 -0.06 -14.54
CA SER A 346 10.37 1.22 -14.44
C SER A 346 11.83 1.11 -13.97
N ARG A 347 12.27 -0.08 -13.54
CA ARG A 347 13.65 -0.39 -13.19
C ARG A 347 14.45 -0.99 -14.35
N GLU A 348 13.80 -1.24 -15.49
CA GLU A 348 14.44 -1.83 -16.67
C GLU A 348 15.10 -0.74 -17.52
N PRO A 349 16.44 -0.71 -17.67
CA PRO A 349 17.11 0.29 -18.52
C PRO A 349 16.58 0.26 -19.97
N GLY A 350 16.25 -0.93 -20.49
CA GLY A 350 15.66 -1.09 -21.81
C GLY A 350 14.33 -0.36 -22.00
N TRP A 351 13.50 -0.28 -20.95
CA TRP A 351 12.25 0.48 -20.97
C TRP A 351 12.49 1.98 -21.13
N HIS A 352 13.46 2.53 -20.38
CA HIS A 352 13.86 3.93 -20.47
C HIS A 352 14.41 4.27 -21.85
N ALA A 353 15.33 3.44 -22.38
CA ALA A 353 15.89 3.63 -23.71
C ALA A 353 14.79 3.57 -24.79
N GLN A 354 13.92 2.58 -24.75
CA GLN A 354 12.87 2.36 -25.77
C GLN A 354 11.85 3.50 -25.82
N HIS A 355 11.33 3.92 -24.66
CA HIS A 355 10.23 4.88 -24.62
C HIS A 355 10.68 6.34 -24.61
N PHE A 356 11.89 6.63 -24.15
CA PHE A 356 12.37 8.01 -24.01
C PHE A 356 13.55 8.37 -24.92
N GLY A 357 14.05 7.40 -25.67
CA GLY A 357 15.17 7.61 -26.60
C GLY A 357 16.48 7.98 -25.90
N LEU A 358 16.65 7.51 -24.67
CA LEU A 358 17.86 7.73 -23.88
C LEU A 358 19.01 6.85 -24.36
N SER A 359 20.24 7.32 -24.22
CA SER A 359 21.43 6.49 -24.34
C SER A 359 21.46 5.41 -23.26
N ASP A 360 22.23 4.35 -23.47
CA ASP A 360 22.35 3.25 -22.49
C ASP A 360 22.82 3.76 -21.12
N GLU A 361 23.74 4.74 -21.07
CA GLU A 361 24.22 5.35 -19.83
C GLU A 361 23.13 6.14 -19.10
N GLU A 362 22.35 6.95 -19.82
CA GLU A 362 21.24 7.72 -19.25
C GLU A 362 20.14 6.78 -18.76
N ALA A 363 19.79 5.78 -19.56
CA ALA A 363 18.79 4.77 -19.22
C ALA A 363 19.19 3.98 -17.95
N GLN A 364 20.45 3.55 -17.87
CA GLN A 364 20.99 2.88 -16.69
C GLN A 364 20.96 3.80 -15.45
N THR A 365 21.31 5.06 -15.60
CA THR A 365 21.28 6.05 -14.51
C THR A 365 19.86 6.27 -14.00
N ASN A 366 18.87 6.36 -14.90
CA ASN A 366 17.49 6.58 -14.51
C ASN A 366 16.88 5.33 -13.85
N ALA A 367 17.21 4.13 -14.32
CA ALA A 367 16.86 2.88 -13.67
C ALA A 367 17.49 2.76 -12.26
N GLU A 368 18.74 3.21 -12.09
CA GLU A 368 19.40 3.23 -10.77
C GLU A 368 18.71 4.18 -9.79
N ALA A 369 18.12 5.29 -10.26
CA ALA A 369 17.35 6.19 -9.40
C ALA A 369 16.13 5.50 -8.78
N THR A 370 15.44 4.66 -9.56
CA THR A 370 14.31 3.88 -9.06
C THR A 370 14.77 2.77 -8.10
N THR A 371 15.89 2.11 -8.39
CA THR A 371 16.51 1.12 -7.49
C THR A 371 16.91 1.75 -6.15
N PHE A 372 17.45 2.98 -6.16
CA PHE A 372 17.73 3.71 -4.93
C PHE A 372 16.48 3.93 -4.07
N LEU A 373 15.38 4.39 -4.68
CA LEU A 373 14.11 4.58 -3.95
C LEU A 373 13.56 3.28 -3.39
N GLU A 374 13.63 2.21 -4.15
CA GLU A 374 13.22 0.87 -3.70
C GLU A 374 14.03 0.43 -2.47
N ALA A 375 15.36 0.55 -2.55
CA ALA A 375 16.25 0.21 -1.44
C ALA A 375 15.98 1.08 -0.19
N LEU A 376 15.73 2.38 -0.37
CA LEU A 376 15.37 3.29 0.70
C LEU A 376 14.05 2.87 1.38
N LEU A 377 13.02 2.57 0.59
CA LEU A 377 11.71 2.15 1.11
C LEU A 377 11.77 0.79 1.77
N PHE A 378 12.45 -0.18 1.17
CA PHE A 378 12.66 -1.51 1.77
C PHE A 378 13.28 -1.40 3.16
N ARG A 379 14.38 -0.66 3.29
CA ARG A 379 15.07 -0.46 4.58
C ARG A 379 14.18 0.28 5.59
N ARG A 380 13.48 1.32 5.14
CA ARG A 380 12.55 2.07 5.98
C ARG A 380 11.44 1.18 6.52
N TYR A 381 10.78 0.39 5.66
CA TYR A 381 9.68 -0.48 6.07
C TYR A 381 10.16 -1.66 6.92
N THR A 382 11.36 -2.19 6.68
CA THR A 382 11.98 -3.18 7.57
C THR A 382 12.18 -2.62 8.99
N ALA A 383 12.77 -1.43 9.11
CA ALA A 383 12.95 -0.76 10.40
C ALA A 383 11.62 -0.41 11.08
N LYS A 384 10.62 -0.04 10.27
CA LYS A 384 9.26 0.25 10.74
C LYS A 384 8.60 -1.00 11.31
N LEU A 385 8.66 -2.14 10.61
CA LEU A 385 8.13 -3.42 11.11
C LEU A 385 8.82 -3.82 12.43
N GLN A 386 10.13 -3.65 12.54
CA GLN A 386 10.87 -3.90 13.77
C GLN A 386 10.40 -2.99 14.93
N TYR A 387 10.13 -1.72 14.63
CA TYR A 387 9.55 -0.81 15.59
C TYR A 387 8.14 -1.24 16.00
N GLU A 388 7.25 -1.55 15.06
CA GLU A 388 5.87 -1.96 15.30
C GLU A 388 5.80 -3.24 16.14
N LEU A 389 6.62 -4.25 15.85
CA LEU A 389 6.73 -5.45 16.69
C LEU A 389 7.14 -5.11 18.13
N GLY A 390 8.13 -4.24 18.30
CA GLY A 390 8.54 -3.76 19.63
C GLY A 390 7.46 -2.96 20.34
N PHE A 391 6.76 -2.07 19.63
CA PHE A 391 5.65 -1.27 20.15
C PHE A 391 4.53 -2.17 20.66
N TRP A 392 4.02 -3.06 19.82
CA TRP A 392 2.88 -3.91 20.16
C TRP A 392 3.20 -4.94 21.26
N SER A 393 4.40 -5.53 21.27
CA SER A 393 4.80 -6.45 22.33
C SER A 393 4.90 -5.79 23.72
N ARG A 394 4.99 -4.47 23.78
CA ARG A 394 5.04 -3.69 25.02
C ARG A 394 3.75 -2.93 25.32
N PHE A 395 2.83 -2.86 24.38
CA PHE A 395 1.67 -1.96 24.42
C PHE A 395 0.84 -2.12 25.71
N ALA A 396 0.54 -3.34 26.11
CA ALA A 396 -0.22 -3.63 27.33
C ALA A 396 0.50 -3.16 28.63
N ARG A 397 1.86 -3.02 28.58
CA ARG A 397 2.67 -2.63 29.73
C ARG A 397 2.90 -1.13 29.82
N ASP A 398 3.21 -0.48 28.70
CA ASP A 398 3.67 0.91 28.66
C ASP A 398 2.71 1.87 27.93
N GLY A 399 1.59 1.36 27.41
CA GLY A 399 0.54 2.14 26.77
C GLY A 399 0.93 2.72 25.40
N GLY A 400 2.04 2.23 24.80
CA GLY A 400 2.48 2.65 23.49
C GLY A 400 3.38 3.88 23.48
N THR A 401 4.69 3.66 23.44
CA THR A 401 5.71 4.72 23.46
C THR A 401 6.47 4.81 22.13
N PRO A 402 7.09 5.97 21.81
CA PRO A 402 7.89 6.13 20.59
C PRO A 402 9.26 5.44 20.66
N GLU A 403 9.59 4.73 21.76
CA GLU A 403 10.89 4.13 22.01
C GLU A 403 11.38 3.26 20.82
N GLY A 404 12.52 3.63 20.28
CA GLY A 404 13.16 2.95 19.16
C GLY A 404 12.66 3.37 17.76
N TYR A 405 11.63 4.23 17.64
CA TYR A 405 11.12 4.67 16.34
C TYR A 405 12.19 5.45 15.55
N SER A 406 12.62 6.61 16.11
CA SER A 406 13.60 7.48 15.45
C SER A 406 14.93 6.78 15.21
N GLU A 407 15.45 6.09 16.24
CA GLU A 407 16.75 5.39 16.16
C GLU A 407 16.78 4.35 15.03
N ARG A 408 15.78 3.45 14.99
CA ARG A 408 15.74 2.36 14.00
C ARG A 408 15.59 2.88 12.57
N LEU A 409 14.66 3.80 12.34
CA LEU A 409 14.43 4.34 11.00
C LEU A 409 15.65 5.15 10.52
N THR A 410 16.25 5.95 11.41
CA THR A 410 17.44 6.74 11.09
C THR A 410 18.64 5.86 10.77
N ALA A 411 18.91 4.83 11.58
CA ALA A 411 20.00 3.88 11.34
C ALA A 411 19.82 3.11 10.02
N ALA A 412 18.59 2.73 9.69
CA ALA A 412 18.31 1.98 8.47
C ALA A 412 18.44 2.81 7.19
N THR A 413 18.07 4.10 7.23
CA THR A 413 17.89 4.92 6.02
C THR A 413 18.94 6.03 5.86
N GLY A 414 19.59 6.46 6.95
CA GLY A 414 20.39 7.68 6.98
C GLY A 414 19.55 8.97 6.94
N ILE A 415 18.25 8.88 7.25
CA ILE A 415 17.31 10.00 7.31
C ILE A 415 16.77 10.07 8.74
N HIS A 416 16.80 11.25 9.34
CA HIS A 416 16.26 11.46 10.70
C HIS A 416 14.72 11.51 10.66
N TYR A 417 14.08 10.61 11.41
CA TYR A 417 12.63 10.59 11.63
C TYR A 417 12.33 11.11 13.05
N PRO A 418 11.62 12.25 13.20
CA PRO A 418 11.27 12.76 14.51
C PRO A 418 10.43 11.76 15.31
N GLU A 419 10.78 11.54 16.58
CA GLU A 419 10.03 10.61 17.47
C GLU A 419 8.53 10.91 17.50
N SER A 420 8.17 12.20 17.45
CA SER A 420 6.78 12.65 17.47
C SER A 420 5.91 12.11 16.34
N ASN A 421 6.51 11.55 15.27
CA ASN A 421 5.78 11.03 14.14
C ASN A 421 5.36 9.56 14.30
N TYR A 422 5.73 8.89 15.39
CA TYR A 422 5.56 7.45 15.59
C TYR A 422 4.14 6.93 15.38
N LEU A 423 3.10 7.67 15.83
CA LEU A 423 1.70 7.28 15.61
C LEU A 423 1.14 7.75 14.26
N ALA A 424 1.64 8.88 13.73
CA ALA A 424 1.23 9.35 12.41
C ALA A 424 1.79 8.45 11.28
N ASP A 425 2.85 7.71 11.56
CA ASP A 425 3.52 6.80 10.63
C ASP A 425 3.17 5.32 10.89
N MET A 426 2.39 5.02 11.94
CA MET A 426 2.02 3.65 12.28
C MET A 426 1.02 3.09 11.28
N ASP A 427 1.26 1.86 10.81
CA ASP A 427 0.32 1.12 9.98
C ASP A 427 -0.50 0.15 10.85
N ALA A 428 -1.83 0.25 10.76
CA ALA A 428 -2.71 -0.70 11.43
C ALA A 428 -2.48 -2.12 10.91
N GLY A 429 -2.60 -3.12 11.79
CA GLY A 429 -2.55 -4.53 11.41
C GLY A 429 -1.23 -4.97 10.76
N PHE A 430 -0.11 -4.35 11.09
CA PHE A 430 1.20 -4.66 10.47
C PHE A 430 1.16 -4.61 8.94
N TYR A 431 0.55 -3.58 8.36
CA TYR A 431 0.52 -3.41 6.90
C TYR A 431 1.93 -3.29 6.29
N SER A 432 2.91 -2.81 7.07
CA SER A 432 4.33 -2.85 6.71
C SER A 432 4.83 -4.25 6.35
N ALA A 433 4.34 -5.29 7.04
CA ALA A 433 4.66 -6.69 6.71
C ALA A 433 4.08 -7.13 5.37
N ASP A 434 2.91 -6.62 4.98
CA ASP A 434 2.28 -6.95 3.71
C ASP A 434 3.07 -6.38 2.53
N TYR A 435 3.50 -5.11 2.61
CA TYR A 435 4.38 -4.52 1.62
C TYR A 435 5.71 -5.26 1.49
N LEU A 436 6.35 -5.58 2.61
CA LEU A 436 7.65 -6.28 2.61
C LEU A 436 7.55 -7.68 2.03
N ARG A 437 6.47 -8.41 2.34
CA ARG A 437 6.19 -9.71 1.73
C ARG A 437 5.96 -9.56 0.23
N ALA A 438 5.18 -8.57 -0.19
CA ALA A 438 4.93 -8.30 -1.60
C ALA A 438 6.22 -7.95 -2.36
N TRP A 439 7.14 -7.18 -1.77
CA TRP A 439 8.44 -6.90 -2.39
C TRP A 439 9.27 -8.17 -2.59
N ILE A 440 9.38 -9.03 -1.58
CA ILE A 440 10.06 -10.32 -1.74
C ILE A 440 9.42 -11.13 -2.87
N ARG A 441 8.08 -11.23 -2.89
CA ARG A 441 7.32 -12.03 -3.88
C ARG A 441 7.41 -11.44 -5.29
N SER A 442 7.34 -10.12 -5.44
CA SER A 442 7.47 -9.50 -6.77
C SER A 442 8.86 -9.72 -7.36
N ALA A 443 9.91 -9.65 -6.53
CA ALA A 443 11.26 -9.98 -6.97
C ALA A 443 11.41 -11.48 -7.35
N GLN A 444 10.82 -12.39 -6.57
CA GLN A 444 10.75 -13.82 -6.92
C GLN A 444 9.99 -14.03 -8.23
N LEU A 445 8.84 -13.36 -8.41
CA LEU A 445 8.05 -13.45 -9.65
C LEU A 445 8.82 -12.88 -10.85
N ARG A 446 9.52 -11.75 -10.68
CA ARG A 446 10.37 -11.19 -11.73
C ARG A 446 11.49 -12.16 -12.12
N ALA A 447 12.18 -12.75 -11.14
CA ALA A 447 13.20 -13.77 -11.42
C ALA A 447 12.64 -14.98 -12.17
N HIS A 448 11.44 -15.45 -11.80
CA HIS A 448 10.73 -16.49 -12.52
C HIS A 448 10.40 -16.08 -13.95
N LEU A 449 9.85 -14.88 -14.18
CA LEU A 449 9.54 -14.37 -15.52
C LEU A 449 10.80 -14.26 -16.38
N ILE A 450 11.92 -13.78 -15.85
CA ILE A 450 13.18 -13.73 -16.56
C ILE A 450 13.65 -15.14 -16.96
N ALA A 451 13.52 -16.11 -16.07
CA ALA A 451 13.89 -17.50 -16.36
C ALA A 451 13.02 -18.15 -17.45
N GLU A 452 11.71 -17.84 -17.47
CA GLU A 452 10.76 -18.43 -18.43
C GLU A 452 10.77 -17.74 -19.79
N VAL A 453 10.87 -16.39 -19.84
CA VAL A 453 10.68 -15.61 -21.07
C VAL A 453 11.89 -14.74 -21.45
N GLY A 454 12.90 -14.62 -20.61
CA GLY A 454 14.15 -13.89 -20.87
C GLY A 454 14.19 -12.49 -20.27
N GLU A 455 15.37 -11.81 -20.41
CA GLU A 455 15.67 -10.51 -19.81
C GLU A 455 14.72 -9.38 -20.25
N ASP A 456 14.11 -9.49 -21.41
CA ASP A 456 13.14 -8.53 -21.92
C ASP A 456 11.69 -8.91 -21.57
N TRP A 457 11.48 -9.60 -20.44
CA TRP A 457 10.19 -10.02 -19.87
C TRP A 457 9.15 -8.90 -19.86
N TRP A 458 9.56 -7.67 -19.62
CA TRP A 458 8.71 -6.48 -19.48
C TRP A 458 8.02 -6.04 -20.79
N ARG A 459 8.37 -6.64 -21.93
CA ARG A 459 7.77 -6.38 -23.24
C ARG A 459 7.37 -7.65 -24.00
N ARG A 460 7.17 -8.76 -23.27
CA ARG A 460 6.82 -10.05 -23.86
C ARG A 460 5.35 -10.38 -23.60
N PRO A 461 4.56 -10.70 -24.65
CA PRO A 461 3.18 -11.16 -24.47
C PRO A 461 3.06 -12.41 -23.58
N GLU A 462 4.07 -13.28 -23.60
CA GLU A 462 4.13 -14.48 -22.76
C GLU A 462 4.11 -14.13 -21.27
N THR A 463 4.72 -13.03 -20.87
CA THR A 463 4.62 -12.49 -19.50
C THR A 463 3.17 -12.17 -19.15
N GLY A 464 2.44 -11.50 -20.05
CA GLY A 464 1.03 -11.20 -19.84
C GLY A 464 0.15 -12.44 -19.72
N GLU A 465 0.46 -13.52 -20.48
CA GLU A 465 -0.25 -14.80 -20.36
C GLU A 465 -0.02 -15.46 -19.00
N LEU A 466 1.22 -15.48 -18.52
CA LEU A 466 1.55 -15.98 -17.17
C LEU A 466 0.81 -15.19 -16.08
N LEU A 467 0.83 -13.86 -16.16
CA LEU A 467 0.14 -13.00 -15.19
C LEU A 467 -1.37 -13.22 -15.23
N ARG A 468 -2.00 -13.34 -16.42
CA ARG A 468 -3.44 -13.66 -16.53
C ARG A 468 -3.78 -14.98 -15.86
N GLY A 469 -2.89 -15.99 -15.96
CA GLY A 469 -3.05 -17.25 -15.26
C GLY A 469 -3.21 -17.07 -13.75
N LEU A 470 -2.37 -16.23 -13.16
CA LEU A 470 -2.42 -15.89 -11.73
C LEU A 470 -3.66 -15.05 -11.38
N PHE A 471 -3.99 -14.04 -12.18
CA PHE A 471 -5.11 -13.14 -11.94
C PHE A 471 -6.47 -13.85 -11.86
N ARG A 472 -6.66 -14.90 -12.66
CA ARG A 472 -7.91 -15.68 -12.68
C ARG A 472 -8.30 -16.26 -11.34
N GLU A 473 -7.34 -16.53 -10.48
CA GLU A 473 -7.59 -17.09 -9.15
C GLU A 473 -8.10 -16.07 -8.13
N GLY A 474 -8.10 -14.79 -8.49
CA GLY A 474 -8.51 -13.69 -7.65
C GLY A 474 -7.65 -13.59 -6.40
N THR A 475 -8.31 -13.45 -5.26
CA THR A 475 -7.65 -13.36 -3.95
C THR A 475 -7.60 -14.71 -3.22
N ARG A 476 -7.96 -15.82 -3.88
CA ARG A 476 -8.01 -17.16 -3.25
C ARG A 476 -6.65 -17.60 -2.70
N PRO A 477 -5.53 -17.56 -3.48
CA PRO A 477 -4.23 -17.97 -2.97
C PRO A 477 -3.71 -16.96 -1.93
N SER A 478 -2.83 -17.40 -1.05
CA SER A 478 -1.98 -16.51 -0.27
C SER A 478 -0.79 -16.03 -1.10
N SER A 479 -0.07 -15.02 -0.60
CA SER A 479 1.19 -14.59 -1.23
C SER A 479 2.25 -15.69 -1.17
N GLU A 480 2.23 -16.51 -0.12
CA GLU A 480 3.11 -17.65 0.09
C GLU A 480 2.84 -18.77 -0.93
N ASP A 481 1.57 -19.01 -1.27
CA ASP A 481 1.20 -19.98 -2.33
C ASP A 481 1.78 -19.55 -3.69
N ILE A 482 1.82 -18.26 -3.99
CA ILE A 482 2.43 -17.76 -5.23
C ILE A 482 3.92 -18.09 -5.24
N ALA A 483 4.68 -17.80 -4.15
CA ALA A 483 6.10 -18.14 -4.06
C ALA A 483 6.35 -19.65 -4.28
N ALA A 484 5.59 -20.50 -3.59
CA ALA A 484 5.73 -21.95 -3.68
C ALA A 484 5.49 -22.48 -5.11
N ARG A 485 4.49 -21.93 -5.81
CA ARG A 485 4.14 -22.33 -7.20
C ARG A 485 5.22 -21.97 -8.21
N ILE A 486 5.92 -20.86 -8.00
CA ILE A 486 7.02 -20.43 -8.86
C ILE A 486 8.38 -20.96 -8.39
N GLY A 487 8.39 -21.87 -7.41
CA GLY A 487 9.56 -22.61 -6.96
C GLY A 487 10.45 -21.93 -5.94
N PHE A 488 9.94 -20.92 -5.21
CA PHE A 488 10.69 -20.22 -4.18
C PHE A 488 10.19 -20.54 -2.76
N ASP A 489 11.11 -20.53 -1.81
CA ASP A 489 10.76 -20.41 -0.39
C ASP A 489 10.18 -19.00 -0.15
N PRO A 490 9.06 -18.89 0.58
CA PRO A 490 8.49 -17.59 0.90
C PRO A 490 9.43 -16.59 1.59
N LEU A 491 10.41 -17.02 2.33
CA LEU A 491 11.39 -16.14 2.99
C LEU A 491 12.71 -15.99 2.21
N ASP A 492 12.80 -16.53 0.99
CA ASP A 492 13.98 -16.33 0.14
C ASP A 492 14.03 -14.89 -0.37
N THR A 493 14.97 -14.12 0.18
CA THR A 493 15.21 -12.72 -0.17
C THR A 493 16.28 -12.54 -1.24
N ALA A 494 16.92 -13.61 -1.74
CA ALA A 494 18.02 -13.50 -2.71
C ALA A 494 17.61 -12.76 -4.01
N PRO A 495 16.43 -13.01 -4.62
CA PRO A 495 15.99 -12.23 -5.78
C PRO A 495 15.85 -10.73 -5.48
N LEU A 496 15.29 -10.37 -4.32
CA LEU A 496 15.16 -8.98 -3.90
C LEU A 496 16.54 -8.31 -3.69
N LEU A 497 17.47 -9.00 -3.04
CA LEU A 497 18.84 -8.51 -2.85
C LEU A 497 19.53 -8.24 -4.20
N HIS A 498 19.36 -9.14 -5.16
CA HIS A 498 19.86 -8.95 -6.51
C HIS A 498 19.30 -7.68 -7.18
N GLU A 499 17.99 -7.43 -7.04
CA GLU A 499 17.35 -6.20 -7.56
C GLU A 499 17.88 -4.92 -6.88
N LEU A 500 18.20 -5.00 -5.58
CA LEU A 500 18.76 -3.90 -4.80
C LEU A 500 20.28 -3.68 -5.04
N GLY A 501 20.91 -4.47 -5.91
CA GLY A 501 22.33 -4.36 -6.25
C GLY A 501 23.28 -4.89 -5.17
N ALA A 502 22.81 -5.85 -4.35
CA ALA A 502 23.55 -6.46 -3.25
C ALA A 502 24.02 -7.88 -3.58
#